data_8a56ff3bd23434159943cc490dc244ab
#
_entry.id   8a56ff3bd23434159943cc490dc244ab
#
_cell.length_a   1.000
_cell.length_b   1.000
_cell.length_c   1.000
_cell.angle_alpha   90.00
_cell.angle_beta   90.00
_cell.angle_gamma   90.00
#
_symmetry.space_group_name_H-M   'P 1'
#
loop_
_entity.id
_entity.type
_entity.pdbx_description
1 polymer ?
#
loop_
_entity_poly.entity_id
_entity_poly.type
_entity_poly.pdbx_seq_one_letter_code
_entity_poly.pdbx_strand_id
1 'polypeptide(L)'
;VPMMTYLGKIGELTLKGSNIHTFEKLLLKNTKEYLKDTGAKVSLNAGRLYIDCEEKDSEQVEFTLRHLIGITGWAQTKTSEKTIEDIQKTVLETAKEAVQKGAKSFKIEAKRGDKKFPLNSYEIACQGASLVYDSGLMEVNVHNPDVIIYVEVRERCFIYSVAEKSCRGLPVGCSNKG
;
A
#
# COMPACT_ATOMS: atom_id res chain seq x y z
N VAL A 1 -14.52 -1.31 -15.79
CA VAL A 1 -13.58 -0.22 -15.65
C VAL A 1 -12.59 -0.55 -14.53
N PRO A 2 -11.29 -0.50 -14.83
CA PRO A 2 -10.33 -0.82 -13.79
C PRO A 2 -10.35 0.20 -12.67
N MET A 3 -10.28 -0.30 -11.44
CA MET A 3 -10.26 0.53 -10.25
C MET A 3 -8.91 0.38 -9.59
N MET A 4 -8.42 1.47 -9.05
CA MET A 4 -7.14 1.51 -8.36
C MET A 4 -7.37 2.00 -6.94
N THR A 5 -6.58 1.52 -6.02
CA THR A 5 -6.65 1.98 -4.63
C THR A 5 -5.30 2.55 -4.23
N TYR A 6 -5.32 3.75 -3.68
CA TYR A 6 -4.13 4.39 -3.15
C TYR A 6 -4.19 4.37 -1.63
N LEU A 7 -3.05 4.16 -1.03
CA LEU A 7 -2.92 4.15 0.43
C LEU A 7 -1.99 5.28 0.83
N GLY A 8 -2.49 6.18 1.67
CA GLY A 8 -1.67 7.25 2.22
C GLY A 8 -1.39 6.97 3.68
N LYS A 9 -0.15 7.11 4.07
CA LYS A 9 0.25 6.93 5.47
C LYS A 9 0.21 8.26 6.18
N ILE A 10 -0.49 8.31 7.29
CA ILE A 10 -0.56 9.52 8.10
C ILE A 10 0.67 9.56 8.99
N GLY A 11 1.33 10.70 9.03
CA GLY A 11 2.55 10.85 9.79
C GLY A 11 2.34 10.61 11.27
N GLU A 12 3.30 9.96 11.88
CA GLU A 12 3.21 9.56 13.28
C GLU A 12 3.06 10.75 14.21
N LEU A 13 3.75 11.83 13.90
CA LEU A 13 3.65 13.04 14.70
C LEU A 13 2.25 13.63 14.67
N THR A 14 1.56 13.44 13.55
CA THR A 14 0.21 13.93 13.40
C THR A 14 -0.78 13.13 14.23
N LEU A 15 -0.44 11.89 14.54
CA LEU A 15 -1.36 11.01 15.26
C LEU A 15 -1.25 11.16 16.77
N LYS A 16 -0.37 12.00 17.26
CA LYS A 16 -0.19 12.19 18.70
C LYS A 16 -1.15 13.22 19.24
N GLY A 17 -1.54 13.02 20.48
CA GLY A 17 -2.34 14.00 21.18
C GLY A 17 -3.82 13.77 21.05
N SER A 18 -4.58 14.64 21.71
CA SER A 18 -6.02 14.50 21.82
C SER A 18 -6.78 14.98 20.58
N ASN A 19 -6.06 15.56 19.62
CA ASN A 19 -6.71 16.16 18.46
C ASN A 19 -6.74 15.25 17.24
N ILE A 20 -6.43 13.97 17.43
CA ILE A 20 -6.32 13.07 16.29
C ILE A 20 -7.64 12.97 15.53
N HIS A 21 -8.77 12.92 16.23
CA HIS A 21 -10.05 12.79 15.53
C HIS A 21 -10.39 14.05 14.74
N THR A 22 -10.04 15.20 15.28
CA THR A 22 -10.25 16.46 14.56
C THR A 22 -9.39 16.50 13.31
N PHE A 23 -8.15 16.08 13.45
CA PHE A 23 -7.23 16.03 12.32
C PHE A 23 -7.73 15.07 11.24
N GLU A 24 -8.19 13.89 11.65
CA GLU A 24 -8.68 12.90 10.69
C GLU A 24 -9.89 13.42 9.93
N LYS A 25 -10.81 14.09 10.62
CA LYS A 25 -11.98 14.67 9.97
C LYS A 25 -11.58 15.74 8.95
N LEU A 26 -10.62 16.57 9.33
CA LEU A 26 -10.15 17.63 8.45
C LEU A 26 -9.44 17.06 7.24
N LEU A 27 -8.61 16.05 7.46
CA LEU A 27 -7.91 15.40 6.37
C LEU A 27 -8.89 14.77 5.38
N LEU A 28 -9.89 14.07 5.90
CA LEU A 28 -10.91 13.46 5.07
C LEU A 28 -11.67 14.51 4.27
N LYS A 29 -12.05 15.59 4.92
CA LYS A 29 -12.77 16.67 4.26
C LYS A 29 -11.92 17.29 3.15
N ASN A 30 -10.66 17.59 3.45
CA ASN A 30 -9.77 18.19 2.45
C ASN A 30 -9.54 17.27 1.27
N THR A 31 -9.37 15.98 1.53
CA THR A 31 -9.17 15.02 0.46
C THR A 31 -10.39 14.95 -0.45
N LYS A 32 -11.58 14.92 0.14
CA LYS A 32 -12.80 14.89 -0.65
C LYS A 32 -12.97 16.17 -1.46
N GLU A 33 -12.55 17.28 -0.92
CA GLU A 33 -12.62 18.56 -1.61
C GLU A 33 -11.73 18.57 -2.84
N TYR A 34 -10.49 18.08 -2.70
CA TYR A 34 -9.59 17.97 -3.82
C TYR A 34 -10.10 17.05 -4.92
N LEU A 35 -10.86 16.04 -4.55
CA LEU A 35 -11.30 15.00 -5.47
C LEU A 35 -12.78 15.08 -5.82
N LYS A 36 -13.40 16.20 -5.51
CA LYS A 36 -14.86 16.34 -5.69
C LYS A 36 -15.29 16.19 -7.14
N ASP A 37 -14.41 16.52 -8.09
CA ASP A 37 -14.74 16.43 -9.50
C ASP A 37 -14.46 15.04 -10.07
N THR A 38 -13.98 14.13 -9.25
CA THR A 38 -13.71 12.75 -9.67
C THR A 38 -14.72 11.82 -9.03
N GLY A 39 -14.73 10.59 -9.48
CA GLY A 39 -15.56 9.57 -8.83
C GLY A 39 -14.86 8.88 -7.69
N ALA A 40 -13.76 9.42 -7.18
CA ALA A 40 -12.96 8.77 -6.18
C ALA A 40 -13.70 8.66 -4.86
N LYS A 41 -13.50 7.54 -4.18
CA LYS A 41 -14.05 7.31 -2.83
C LYS A 41 -12.92 7.36 -1.84
N VAL A 42 -13.14 8.07 -0.75
CA VAL A 42 -12.12 8.30 0.26
C VAL A 42 -12.59 7.75 1.59
N SER A 43 -11.70 7.06 2.29
CA SER A 43 -12.00 6.58 3.62
C SER A 43 -10.75 6.61 4.48
N LEU A 44 -10.96 6.63 5.79
CA LEU A 44 -9.89 6.58 6.78
C LEU A 44 -10.11 5.39 7.68
N ASN A 45 -9.05 4.68 7.96
CA ASN A 45 -9.13 3.53 8.84
C ASN A 45 -7.76 3.26 9.45
N ALA A 46 -7.70 3.21 10.78
CA ALA A 46 -6.48 2.82 11.49
C ALA A 46 -5.25 3.63 11.09
N GLY A 47 -5.44 4.95 10.96
CA GLY A 47 -4.31 5.83 10.65
C GLY A 47 -3.87 5.81 9.21
N ARG A 48 -4.71 5.30 8.32
CA ARG A 48 -4.40 5.23 6.90
C ARG A 48 -5.54 5.81 6.09
N LEU A 49 -5.16 6.50 5.03
CA LEU A 49 -6.12 7.11 4.10
C LEU A 49 -6.19 6.22 2.87
N TYR A 50 -7.39 5.80 2.51
CA TYR A 50 -7.61 4.96 1.33
C TYR A 50 -8.41 5.75 0.30
N ILE A 51 -7.95 5.74 -0.94
CA ILE A 51 -8.64 6.41 -2.03
C ILE A 51 -8.84 5.41 -3.15
N ASP A 52 -10.11 5.10 -3.44
CA ASP A 52 -10.47 4.24 -4.57
C ASP A 52 -10.84 5.14 -5.74
N CYS A 53 -10.23 4.94 -6.88
CA CYS A 53 -10.52 5.76 -8.05
C CYS A 53 -10.40 4.93 -9.32
N GLU A 54 -10.90 5.50 -10.42
CA GLU A 54 -10.68 4.92 -11.73
C GLU A 54 -9.32 5.35 -12.25
N GLU A 55 -8.82 4.59 -13.20
CA GLU A 55 -7.50 4.88 -13.75
C GLU A 55 -7.41 6.29 -14.32
N LYS A 56 -8.50 6.77 -14.90
CA LYS A 56 -8.50 8.11 -15.49
C LYS A 56 -8.28 9.20 -14.45
N ASP A 57 -8.61 8.93 -13.19
CA ASP A 57 -8.46 9.89 -12.12
C ASP A 57 -7.17 9.72 -11.35
N SER A 58 -6.31 8.79 -11.76
CA SER A 58 -5.12 8.47 -10.99
C SER A 58 -4.18 9.66 -10.85
N GLU A 59 -4.01 10.46 -11.89
CA GLU A 59 -3.13 11.62 -11.81
C GLU A 59 -3.62 12.62 -10.78
N GLN A 60 -4.94 12.85 -10.76
CA GLN A 60 -5.51 13.78 -9.80
C GLN A 60 -5.34 13.27 -8.37
N VAL A 61 -5.53 11.97 -8.18
CA VAL A 61 -5.34 11.38 -6.85
C VAL A 61 -3.89 11.49 -6.40
N GLU A 62 -2.95 11.20 -7.31
CA GLU A 62 -1.55 11.31 -6.96
C GLU A 62 -1.16 12.75 -6.64
N PHE A 63 -1.66 13.69 -7.43
CA PHE A 63 -1.42 15.10 -7.16
C PHE A 63 -1.93 15.47 -5.76
N THR A 64 -3.15 15.00 -5.44
CA THR A 64 -3.74 15.27 -4.14
C THR A 64 -2.88 14.71 -3.01
N LEU A 65 -2.43 13.45 -3.16
CA LEU A 65 -1.63 12.81 -2.11
C LEU A 65 -0.31 13.52 -1.89
N ARG A 66 0.28 14.07 -2.94
CA ARG A 66 1.54 14.80 -2.81
C ARG A 66 1.36 16.12 -2.08
N HIS A 67 0.17 16.67 -2.09
CA HIS A 67 -0.07 18.00 -1.56
C HIS A 67 -0.83 18.01 -0.24
N LEU A 68 -1.26 16.85 0.24
CA LEU A 68 -1.96 16.79 1.51
C LEU A 68 -0.99 16.89 2.67
N ILE A 69 -1.29 17.79 3.58
CA ILE A 69 -0.51 17.94 4.80
C ILE A 69 -0.84 16.77 5.73
N GLY A 70 0.17 16.15 6.30
CA GLY A 70 -0.01 15.04 7.21
C GLY A 70 0.19 13.67 6.59
N ILE A 71 0.28 13.62 5.27
CA ILE A 71 0.57 12.36 4.57
C ILE A 71 2.08 12.28 4.38
N THR A 72 2.70 11.28 5.00
CA THR A 72 4.15 11.13 4.92
C THR A 72 4.60 10.25 3.78
N GLY A 73 3.68 9.48 3.22
CA GLY A 73 3.99 8.64 2.09
C GLY A 73 2.72 8.03 1.56
N TRP A 74 2.76 7.62 0.32
CA TRP A 74 1.61 6.99 -0.31
C TRP A 74 2.10 5.95 -1.31
N ALA A 75 1.21 5.02 -1.63
CA ALA A 75 1.52 3.97 -2.59
C ALA A 75 0.26 3.56 -3.29
N GLN A 76 0.41 3.18 -4.55
CA GLN A 76 -0.69 2.56 -5.28
C GLN A 76 -0.78 1.11 -4.83
N THR A 77 -1.96 0.68 -4.43
CA THR A 77 -2.15 -0.69 -3.96
C THR A 77 -2.98 -1.48 -4.95
N LYS A 78 -2.82 -2.79 -4.91
CA LYS A 78 -3.71 -3.71 -5.61
C LYS A 78 -4.66 -4.30 -4.59
N THR A 79 -5.86 -4.61 -5.01
CA THR A 79 -6.84 -5.24 -4.12
C THR A 79 -7.12 -6.65 -4.58
N SER A 80 -7.49 -7.51 -3.64
CA SER A 80 -7.85 -8.88 -3.94
C SER A 80 -9.01 -9.32 -3.08
N GLU A 81 -9.61 -10.43 -3.48
CA GLU A 81 -10.61 -11.09 -2.65
C GLU A 81 -9.94 -11.68 -1.42
N LYS A 82 -10.75 -12.00 -0.42
CA LYS A 82 -10.22 -12.56 0.83
C LYS A 82 -10.02 -14.08 0.71
N THR A 83 -9.27 -14.48 -0.28
CA THR A 83 -8.89 -15.88 -0.46
C THR A 83 -7.39 -15.92 -0.67
N ILE A 84 -6.77 -17.02 -0.21
CA ILE A 84 -5.32 -17.11 -0.32
C ILE A 84 -4.89 -17.20 -1.78
N GLU A 85 -5.71 -17.82 -2.62
CA GLU A 85 -5.40 -17.93 -4.05
C GLU A 85 -5.31 -16.55 -4.69
N ASP A 86 -6.27 -15.69 -4.37
CA ASP A 86 -6.27 -14.35 -4.95
C ASP A 86 -5.16 -13.50 -4.37
N ILE A 87 -4.87 -13.66 -3.09
CA ILE A 87 -3.74 -12.98 -2.46
C ILE A 87 -2.44 -13.39 -3.14
N GLN A 88 -2.23 -14.67 -3.35
CA GLN A 88 -1.01 -15.17 -4.01
C GLN A 88 -0.86 -14.59 -5.41
N LYS A 89 -1.95 -14.56 -6.16
CA LYS A 89 -1.94 -14.04 -7.52
C LYS A 89 -1.57 -12.54 -7.51
N THR A 90 -2.17 -11.78 -6.61
CA THR A 90 -1.93 -10.35 -6.52
C THR A 90 -0.52 -10.05 -6.04
N VAL A 91 -0.02 -10.84 -5.08
CA VAL A 91 1.36 -10.72 -4.63
C VAL A 91 2.31 -10.99 -5.80
N LEU A 92 2.01 -11.98 -6.61
CA LEU A 92 2.85 -12.28 -7.78
C LEU A 92 2.89 -11.11 -8.74
N GLU A 93 1.75 -10.49 -9.00
CA GLU A 93 1.71 -9.32 -9.88
C GLU A 93 2.53 -8.17 -9.31
N THR A 94 2.41 -7.94 -8.01
CA THR A 94 3.19 -6.91 -7.35
C THR A 94 4.68 -7.20 -7.43
N ALA A 95 5.04 -8.46 -7.26
CA ALA A 95 6.45 -8.87 -7.36
C ALA A 95 7.00 -8.66 -8.76
N LYS A 96 6.20 -8.96 -9.78
CA LYS A 96 6.64 -8.73 -11.15
C LYS A 96 6.94 -7.27 -11.41
N GLU A 97 6.12 -6.38 -10.88
CA GLU A 97 6.36 -4.95 -11.00
C GLU A 97 7.64 -4.54 -10.29
N ALA A 98 7.87 -5.11 -9.11
CA ALA A 98 9.09 -4.81 -8.36
C ALA A 98 10.33 -5.27 -9.11
N VAL A 99 10.27 -6.44 -9.73
CA VAL A 99 11.38 -6.94 -10.53
C VAL A 99 11.67 -6.02 -11.70
N GLN A 100 10.63 -5.49 -12.33
CA GLN A 100 10.82 -4.55 -13.42
C GLN A 100 11.54 -3.29 -12.97
N LYS A 101 11.42 -2.96 -11.70
CA LYS A 101 12.11 -1.80 -11.13
C LYS A 101 13.48 -2.15 -10.57
N GLY A 102 13.92 -3.38 -10.72
CA GLY A 102 15.25 -3.80 -10.33
C GLY A 102 15.37 -4.53 -9.01
N ALA A 103 14.27 -4.87 -8.38
CA ALA A 103 14.33 -5.59 -7.11
C ALA A 103 14.76 -7.02 -7.33
N LYS A 104 15.58 -7.54 -6.42
CA LYS A 104 16.10 -8.91 -6.51
C LYS A 104 15.70 -9.76 -5.32
N SER A 105 15.29 -9.14 -4.23
CA SER A 105 14.87 -9.86 -3.03
C SER A 105 13.69 -9.18 -2.40
N PHE A 106 12.93 -9.95 -1.62
CA PHE A 106 11.71 -9.41 -1.02
C PHE A 106 11.40 -10.13 0.27
N LYS A 107 10.52 -9.54 1.04
CA LYS A 107 9.82 -10.26 2.11
C LYS A 107 8.38 -9.77 2.14
N ILE A 108 7.53 -10.53 2.81
CA ILE A 108 6.13 -10.17 2.95
C ILE A 108 5.86 -9.84 4.40
N GLU A 109 5.22 -8.69 4.61
CA GLU A 109 4.70 -8.29 5.91
C GLU A 109 3.18 -8.36 5.82
N ALA A 110 2.58 -9.24 6.58
CA ALA A 110 1.14 -9.42 6.53
C ALA A 110 0.50 -8.89 7.80
N LYS A 111 -0.66 -8.26 7.64
CA LYS A 111 -1.47 -7.81 8.76
C LYS A 111 -2.87 -8.34 8.56
N ARG A 112 -3.37 -9.04 9.57
CA ARG A 112 -4.71 -9.58 9.53
C ARG A 112 -5.63 -8.70 10.37
N GLY A 113 -6.29 -7.75 9.71
CA GLY A 113 -7.26 -6.91 10.37
C GLY A 113 -8.61 -7.57 10.58
N ASP A 114 -8.89 -8.63 9.82
CA ASP A 114 -10.13 -9.37 9.91
C ASP A 114 -9.84 -10.72 10.59
N LYS A 115 -10.25 -10.84 11.82
CA LYS A 115 -9.96 -12.06 12.62
C LYS A 115 -10.71 -13.29 12.12
N LYS A 116 -11.69 -13.09 11.25
CA LYS A 116 -12.43 -14.20 10.67
C LYS A 116 -11.69 -14.89 9.54
N PHE A 117 -10.66 -14.26 9.02
CA PHE A 117 -9.86 -14.86 7.97
C PHE A 117 -9.17 -16.10 8.55
N PRO A 118 -9.18 -17.23 7.82
CA PRO A 118 -8.70 -18.49 8.37
C PRO A 118 -7.21 -18.57 8.64
N LEU A 119 -6.41 -17.73 7.99
CA LEU A 119 -4.97 -17.76 8.15
C LEU A 119 -4.52 -16.62 9.04
N ASN A 120 -3.49 -16.86 9.87
CA ASN A 120 -2.90 -15.78 10.65
C ASN A 120 -1.87 -15.03 9.80
N SER A 121 -1.29 -13.97 10.38
CA SER A 121 -0.36 -13.13 9.63
C SER A 121 0.84 -13.91 9.10
N TYR A 122 1.38 -14.79 9.91
CA TYR A 122 2.53 -15.58 9.50
C TYR A 122 2.17 -16.50 8.33
N GLU A 123 1.02 -17.15 8.41
CA GLU A 123 0.58 -18.05 7.35
C GLU A 123 0.30 -17.28 6.06
N ILE A 124 -0.30 -16.11 6.19
CA ILE A 124 -0.54 -15.26 5.01
C ILE A 124 0.78 -14.92 4.33
N ALA A 125 1.78 -14.54 5.11
CA ALA A 125 3.08 -14.18 4.55
C ALA A 125 3.73 -15.36 3.86
N CYS A 126 3.72 -16.53 4.50
CA CYS A 126 4.35 -17.71 3.93
C CYS A 126 3.65 -18.17 2.66
N GLN A 127 2.34 -18.26 2.68
CA GLN A 127 1.61 -18.73 1.52
C GLN A 127 1.56 -17.68 0.42
N GLY A 128 1.50 -16.40 0.80
CA GLY A 128 1.52 -15.33 -0.20
C GLY A 128 2.81 -15.30 -0.99
N ALA A 129 3.92 -15.70 -0.38
CA ALA A 129 5.21 -15.69 -1.07
C ALA A 129 5.40 -16.88 -1.99
N SER A 130 4.58 -17.90 -1.89
CA SER A 130 4.88 -19.18 -2.55
C SER A 130 4.97 -19.06 -4.07
N LEU A 131 4.06 -18.33 -4.71
CA LEU A 131 4.11 -18.22 -6.16
C LEU A 131 5.35 -17.44 -6.64
N VAL A 132 5.75 -16.43 -5.88
CA VAL A 132 6.95 -15.66 -6.22
C VAL A 132 8.19 -16.53 -6.08
N TYR A 133 8.24 -17.27 -4.98
CA TYR A 133 9.36 -18.18 -4.74
C TYR A 133 9.44 -19.25 -5.83
N ASP A 134 8.31 -19.87 -6.14
CA ASP A 134 8.25 -20.95 -7.11
C ASP A 134 8.59 -20.47 -8.53
N SER A 135 8.24 -19.21 -8.82
CA SER A 135 8.51 -18.66 -10.15
C SER A 135 9.98 -18.25 -10.33
N GLY A 136 10.70 -18.10 -9.23
CA GLY A 136 12.09 -17.66 -9.30
C GLY A 136 12.27 -16.19 -9.61
N LEU A 137 11.22 -15.40 -9.48
CA LEU A 137 11.31 -13.96 -9.77
C LEU A 137 12.25 -13.25 -8.81
N MET A 138 12.15 -13.57 -7.52
CA MET A 138 12.96 -12.93 -6.49
C MET A 138 13.25 -13.93 -5.39
N GLU A 139 14.32 -13.67 -4.64
CA GLU A 139 14.64 -14.47 -3.46
C GLU A 139 13.94 -13.86 -2.25
N VAL A 140 13.65 -14.73 -1.29
CA VAL A 140 13.14 -14.26 0.00
C VAL A 140 14.32 -13.85 0.87
N ASN A 141 14.29 -12.64 1.40
CA ASN A 141 15.34 -12.17 2.28
C ASN A 141 14.67 -11.36 3.40
N VAL A 142 14.50 -12.00 4.55
CA VAL A 142 13.77 -11.38 5.66
C VAL A 142 14.59 -10.33 6.39
N HIS A 143 15.91 -10.36 6.23
CA HIS A 143 16.76 -9.42 6.95
C HIS A 143 17.06 -8.15 6.17
N ASN A 144 17.22 -8.27 4.87
CA ASN A 144 17.66 -7.14 4.07
C ASN A 144 17.08 -7.19 2.67
N PRO A 145 15.75 -7.15 2.56
CA PRO A 145 15.11 -7.25 1.25
C PRO A 145 15.24 -5.94 0.47
N ASP A 146 15.19 -6.07 -0.85
CA ASP A 146 15.13 -4.90 -1.71
C ASP A 146 13.76 -4.25 -1.63
N VAL A 147 12.70 -5.05 -1.52
CA VAL A 147 11.35 -4.52 -1.35
C VAL A 147 10.64 -5.31 -0.27
N ILE A 148 9.67 -4.66 0.36
CA ILE A 148 8.75 -5.34 1.27
C ILE A 148 7.38 -5.28 0.63
N ILE A 149 6.75 -6.43 0.50
CA ILE A 149 5.39 -6.52 -0.03
C ILE A 149 4.45 -6.63 1.16
N TYR A 150 3.58 -5.66 1.31
CA TYR A 150 2.63 -5.62 2.41
C TYR A 150 1.31 -6.23 1.98
N VAL A 151 0.76 -7.09 2.81
CA VAL A 151 -0.56 -7.69 2.58
C VAL A 151 -1.41 -7.35 3.80
N GLU A 152 -2.48 -6.62 3.59
CA GLU A 152 -3.39 -6.26 4.68
C GLU A 152 -4.75 -6.86 4.39
N VAL A 153 -5.22 -7.72 5.28
CA VAL A 153 -6.53 -8.35 5.16
C VAL A 153 -7.52 -7.58 6.01
N ARG A 154 -8.45 -6.94 5.35
CA ARG A 154 -9.51 -6.17 6.01
C ARG A 154 -10.83 -6.59 5.39
N GLU A 155 -11.68 -5.66 5.02
CA GLU A 155 -12.90 -6.00 4.28
C GLU A 155 -12.57 -6.65 2.95
N ARG A 156 -11.45 -6.25 2.40
CA ARG A 156 -10.84 -6.90 1.24
C ARG A 156 -9.33 -6.84 1.50
N CYS A 157 -8.56 -7.42 0.62
CA CYS A 157 -7.13 -7.46 0.83
C CYS A 157 -6.45 -6.35 0.03
N PHE A 158 -5.49 -5.70 0.65
CA PHE A 158 -4.70 -4.63 0.01
C PHE A 158 -3.25 -5.11 -0.06
N ILE A 159 -2.68 -5.09 -1.25
CA ILE A 159 -1.32 -5.55 -1.47
C ILE A 159 -0.53 -4.43 -2.16
N TYR A 160 0.59 -4.07 -1.57
CA TYR A 160 1.45 -3.03 -2.14
C TYR A 160 2.90 -3.32 -1.76
N SER A 161 3.83 -2.71 -2.50
CA SER A 161 5.24 -2.91 -2.24
C SER A 161 5.89 -1.58 -1.90
N VAL A 162 6.89 -1.65 -1.02
CA VAL A 162 7.70 -0.49 -0.64
C VAL A 162 9.14 -0.86 -0.88
N ALA A 163 9.84 -0.05 -1.66
CA ALA A 163 11.24 -0.30 -1.96
C ALA A 163 12.09 0.17 -0.79
N GLU A 164 12.81 -0.77 -0.18
CA GLU A 164 13.61 -0.47 0.99
C GLU A 164 14.97 0.10 0.63
N LYS A 165 15.46 -0.23 -0.54
CA LYS A 165 16.81 0.15 -0.91
C LYS A 165 16.87 1.11 -2.08
N SER A 166 15.72 1.55 -2.56
CA SER A 166 15.69 2.40 -3.74
C SER A 166 16.39 3.73 -3.51
N CYS A 167 16.45 4.18 -2.28
CA CYS A 167 17.06 5.47 -1.98
C CYS A 167 18.53 5.53 -2.30
N ARG A 168 19.20 4.41 -2.33
CA ARG A 168 20.64 4.43 -2.48
C ARG A 168 21.11 4.74 -3.89
N GLY A 169 20.34 4.49 -4.86
CA GLY A 169 20.75 4.78 -6.20
C GLY A 169 19.80 5.68 -6.92
N LEU A 170 18.74 6.04 -6.26
CA LEU A 170 17.66 6.77 -6.90
C LEU A 170 17.33 8.00 -6.07
N PRO A 171 17.82 9.13 -6.48
CA PRO A 171 17.53 10.36 -5.72
C PRO A 171 16.07 10.74 -5.75
N VAL A 172 15.38 10.35 -6.79
CA VAL A 172 13.99 10.74 -6.94
C VAL A 172 13.11 9.87 -6.09
N GLY A 173 12.17 10.48 -5.46
CA GLY A 173 11.14 9.73 -4.77
C GLY A 173 11.54 9.27 -3.41
N CYS A 174 12.76 8.93 -3.21
CA CYS A 174 13.11 8.48 -1.89
C CYS A 174 13.79 9.55 -1.10
N SER A 175 14.26 10.50 -1.71
CA SER A 175 14.87 11.45 -0.97
C SER A 175 13.87 12.21 -0.32
N ASN A 176 13.59 11.99 -0.11
CA ASN A 176 12.97 12.62 0.42
C ASN A 176 13.36 13.72 0.27
N LYS A 177 14.09 13.68 -0.35
CA LYS A 177 14.36 14.53 -0.64
C LYS A 177 13.72 14.87 -1.34
N GLY A 178 13.36 14.73 -1.30
CA GLY A 178 12.74 15.28 -2.02
C GLY A 178 12.20 15.38 -1.99
#